data_5c4bd935228e93b03db3f3f8fbfb5af5
#
_entry.id   5c4bd935228e93b03db3f3f8fbfb5af5
#
_cell.length_a   1.000
_cell.length_b   1.000
_cell.length_c   1.000
_cell.angle_alpha   90.00
_cell.angle_beta   90.00
_cell.angle_gamma   90.00
#
_symmetry.space_group_name_H-M   'P 1'
#
loop_
_entity.id
_entity.type
_entity.pdbx_description
1 polymer ?
#
loop_
_entity_poly.entity_id
_entity_poly.type
_entity_poly.pdbx_seq_one_letter_code
_entity_poly.pdbx_strand_id
1 'polypeptide(L)'
;MKQIKERKDEKVETPSAIAFEMPDGEIITGKKSSLMDAPSAAILNSLKYLSKFDDELLLISPTILEPIIKLKEKTLKNKNIPLDCEEILIALSITAATNPMAEAALSKLSQLAGVQAHSTHILGRNDEQSLRKLGIDVTSDQVFPTENLYYNQ
;
A
#
# COMPACT_ATOMS: atom_id res chain seq x y z
N MET A 1 -22.49 23.10 -15.29
CA MET A 1 -21.45 22.75 -16.21
C MET A 1 -20.14 22.48 -15.56
N LYS A 2 -19.71 23.43 -14.77
CA LYS A 2 -18.50 23.26 -14.08
C LYS A 2 -18.47 22.03 -13.22
N GLN A 3 -19.53 21.75 -12.54
CA GLN A 3 -19.59 20.61 -11.68
C GLN A 3 -19.52 19.31 -12.44
N ILE A 4 -20.13 19.28 -13.59
CA ILE A 4 -20.11 18.10 -14.42
C ILE A 4 -18.69 17.82 -14.84
N LYS A 5 -17.98 18.88 -15.18
CA LYS A 5 -16.63 18.74 -15.60
C LYS A 5 -15.75 18.21 -14.50
N GLU A 6 -15.95 18.71 -13.31
CA GLU A 6 -15.18 18.24 -12.18
C GLU A 6 -15.45 16.80 -11.86
N ARG A 7 -16.70 16.40 -11.93
CA ARG A 7 -17.01 15.00 -11.69
C ARG A 7 -16.40 14.11 -12.73
N LYS A 8 -16.35 14.61 -13.94
CA LYS A 8 -15.75 13.87 -15.01
C LYS A 8 -14.27 13.64 -14.75
N ASP A 9 -13.61 14.68 -14.28
CA ASP A 9 -12.20 14.54 -13.95
C ASP A 9 -12.00 13.55 -12.84
N GLU A 10 -12.85 13.60 -11.85
CA GLU A 10 -12.75 12.66 -10.76
C GLU A 10 -12.94 11.23 -11.19
N LYS A 11 -13.84 11.03 -12.14
CA LYS A 11 -14.07 9.70 -12.63
C LYS A 11 -12.90 9.13 -13.38
N VAL A 12 -12.16 9.99 -14.03
CA VAL A 12 -11.01 9.56 -14.79
C VAL A 12 -9.98 8.92 -13.90
N GLU A 13 -9.88 9.42 -12.67
CA GLU A 13 -8.87 8.90 -11.76
C GLU A 13 -9.48 7.91 -10.81
N THR A 14 -9.22 6.64 -11.07
CA THR A 14 -9.64 5.58 -10.15
C THR A 14 -8.59 5.48 -9.05
N PRO A 15 -9.01 5.56 -7.79
CA PRO A 15 -8.05 5.42 -6.70
C PRO A 15 -7.35 4.08 -6.75
N SER A 16 -6.06 4.09 -6.47
CA SER A 16 -5.27 2.88 -6.43
C SER A 16 -5.58 2.11 -5.16
N ALA A 17 -5.87 0.84 -5.31
CA ALA A 17 -6.19 -0.02 -4.18
C ALA A 17 -5.68 -1.42 -4.45
N ILE A 18 -5.47 -2.17 -3.37
CA ILE A 18 -5.02 -3.54 -3.46
C ILE A 18 -5.72 -4.36 -2.38
N ALA A 19 -5.98 -5.61 -2.65
CA ALA A 19 -6.58 -6.53 -1.70
C ALA A 19 -5.64 -7.70 -1.48
N PHE A 20 -5.40 -8.04 -0.23
CA PHE A 20 -4.63 -9.21 0.16
C PHE A 20 -5.60 -10.27 0.66
N GLU A 21 -5.51 -11.46 0.10
CA GLU A 21 -6.29 -12.58 0.60
C GLU A 21 -5.40 -13.37 1.54
N MET A 22 -5.74 -13.34 2.82
CA MET A 22 -4.95 -13.99 3.85
C MET A 22 -5.21 -15.51 3.81
N PRO A 23 -4.30 -16.31 4.37
CA PRO A 23 -4.48 -17.77 4.33
C PRO A 23 -5.79 -18.26 4.95
N ASP A 24 -6.34 -17.51 5.89
CA ASP A 24 -7.61 -17.91 6.51
C ASP A 24 -8.83 -17.41 5.72
N GLY A 25 -8.59 -16.78 4.56
CA GLY A 25 -9.68 -16.32 3.72
C GLY A 25 -10.09 -14.87 3.95
N GLU A 26 -9.54 -14.23 4.97
CA GLU A 26 -9.88 -12.84 5.23
C GLU A 26 -9.27 -11.93 4.18
N ILE A 27 -10.01 -10.90 3.79
CA ILE A 27 -9.54 -9.95 2.77
C ILE A 27 -9.14 -8.66 3.47
N ILE A 28 -7.88 -8.27 3.29
CA ILE A 28 -7.35 -7.04 3.86
C ILE A 28 -7.04 -6.11 2.71
N THR A 29 -7.49 -4.87 2.81
CA THR A 29 -7.30 -3.92 1.71
C THR A 29 -6.36 -2.81 2.09
N GLY A 30 -5.78 -2.19 1.08
CA GLY A 30 -4.97 -1.00 1.24
C GLY A 30 -5.31 -0.01 0.16
N LYS A 31 -5.33 1.27 0.52
CA LYS A 31 -5.64 2.33 -0.42
C LYS A 31 -4.55 3.37 -0.37
N LYS A 32 -4.27 3.96 -1.52
CA LYS A 32 -3.28 5.01 -1.60
C LYS A 32 -3.73 6.22 -0.80
N SER A 33 -2.80 6.84 -0.12
CA SER A 33 -3.02 8.08 0.60
C SER A 33 -1.86 9.01 0.32
N SER A 34 -1.88 10.19 0.95
CA SER A 34 -0.76 11.11 0.80
C SER A 34 0.49 10.60 1.50
N LEU A 35 0.35 9.66 2.42
CA LEU A 35 1.47 9.17 3.20
C LEU A 35 2.11 7.93 2.60
N MET A 36 1.32 7.05 2.01
CA MET A 36 1.86 5.79 1.51
C MET A 36 1.02 5.27 0.37
N ASP A 37 1.60 4.42 -0.45
CA ASP A 37 0.87 3.85 -1.57
C ASP A 37 0.00 2.68 -1.09
N ALA A 38 -0.80 2.14 -2.00
CA ALA A 38 -1.77 1.13 -1.65
C ALA A 38 -1.13 -0.16 -1.11
N PRO A 39 -0.09 -0.70 -1.76
CA PRO A 39 0.53 -1.92 -1.21
C PRO A 39 1.12 -1.71 0.17
N SER A 40 1.69 -0.53 0.42
CA SER A 40 2.25 -0.24 1.75
C SER A 40 1.16 -0.25 2.80
N ALA A 41 0.02 0.36 2.49
CA ALA A 41 -1.10 0.37 3.42
C ALA A 41 -1.61 -1.04 3.67
N ALA A 42 -1.65 -1.88 2.63
CA ALA A 42 -2.12 -3.25 2.78
C ALA A 42 -1.18 -4.06 3.67
N ILE A 43 0.13 -3.85 3.54
CA ILE A 43 1.09 -4.54 4.40
C ILE A 43 0.83 -4.16 5.86
N LEU A 44 0.72 -2.87 6.15
CA LEU A 44 0.50 -2.45 7.53
C LEU A 44 -0.83 -2.98 8.07
N ASN A 45 -1.89 -2.92 7.26
CA ASN A 45 -3.19 -3.42 7.71
C ASN A 45 -3.16 -4.93 7.93
N SER A 46 -2.42 -5.66 7.10
CA SER A 46 -2.29 -7.10 7.27
C SER A 46 -1.52 -7.45 8.54
N LEU A 47 -0.47 -6.70 8.83
CA LEU A 47 0.29 -6.94 10.04
C LEU A 47 -0.56 -6.64 11.27
N LYS A 48 -1.39 -5.62 11.21
CA LYS A 48 -2.32 -5.34 12.31
C LYS A 48 -3.32 -6.48 12.48
N TYR A 49 -3.82 -6.99 11.38
CA TYR A 49 -4.76 -8.10 11.44
C TYR A 49 -4.11 -9.33 12.06
N LEU A 50 -2.92 -9.68 11.62
CA LEU A 50 -2.21 -10.84 12.15
C LEU A 50 -1.83 -10.67 13.61
N SER A 51 -1.62 -9.44 14.05
CA SER A 51 -1.29 -9.13 15.43
C SER A 51 -2.53 -8.96 16.29
N LYS A 52 -3.70 -8.98 15.67
CA LYS A 52 -4.99 -8.77 16.35
C LYS A 52 -5.05 -7.40 16.99
N PHE A 53 -4.51 -6.42 16.28
CA PHE A 53 -4.59 -5.02 16.70
C PHE A 53 -5.81 -4.37 16.07
N ASP A 54 -6.28 -3.31 16.71
CA ASP A 54 -7.38 -2.52 16.20
C ASP A 54 -7.01 -1.89 14.85
N ASP A 55 -7.97 -1.84 13.94
CA ASP A 55 -7.75 -1.24 12.63
C ASP A 55 -7.31 0.21 12.73
N GLU A 56 -7.75 0.90 13.77
CA GLU A 56 -7.43 2.31 13.90
C GLU A 56 -6.07 2.57 14.51
N LEU A 57 -5.38 1.52 14.93
CA LEU A 57 -4.06 1.69 15.50
C LEU A 57 -3.08 2.12 14.41
N LEU A 58 -2.28 3.13 14.70
CA LEU A 58 -1.24 3.57 13.78
C LEU A 58 0.05 2.90 14.18
N LEU A 59 0.53 2.00 13.34
CA LEU A 59 1.80 1.32 13.64
C LEU A 59 2.98 2.26 13.50
N ILE A 60 2.86 3.24 12.60
CA ILE A 60 3.89 4.23 12.41
C ILE A 60 3.23 5.59 12.52
N SER A 61 3.73 6.40 13.42
CA SER A 61 3.15 7.73 13.63
C SER A 61 3.38 8.62 12.41
N PRO A 62 2.41 9.47 12.06
CA PRO A 62 2.64 10.44 10.99
C PRO A 62 3.84 11.34 11.25
N THR A 63 4.20 11.57 12.52
CA THR A 63 5.38 12.38 12.82
C THR A 63 6.66 11.71 12.34
N ILE A 64 6.63 10.40 12.10
CA ILE A 64 7.77 9.68 11.54
C ILE A 64 7.72 9.70 10.02
N LEU A 65 6.51 9.58 9.47
CA LEU A 65 6.36 9.49 8.02
C LEU A 65 6.53 10.83 7.33
N GLU A 66 6.06 11.89 7.95
CA GLU A 66 6.08 13.21 7.31
C GLU A 66 7.47 13.71 6.99
N PRO A 67 8.47 13.56 7.86
CA PRO A 67 9.83 13.97 7.48
C PRO A 67 10.37 13.22 6.27
N ILE A 68 10.02 11.94 6.13
CA ILE A 68 10.46 11.16 4.99
C ILE A 68 9.84 11.71 3.72
N ILE A 69 8.54 12.02 3.78
CA ILE A 69 7.85 12.58 2.64
C ILE A 69 8.44 13.92 2.25
N LYS A 70 8.75 14.75 3.25
CA LYS A 70 9.35 16.03 3.01
C LYS A 70 10.70 15.88 2.31
N LEU A 71 11.49 14.92 2.75
CA LEU A 71 12.78 14.66 2.12
C LEU A 71 12.59 14.25 0.66
N LYS A 72 11.63 13.37 0.39
CA LYS A 72 11.36 12.91 -0.97
C LYS A 72 10.91 14.06 -1.85
N GLU A 73 10.07 14.91 -1.31
CA GLU A 73 9.47 15.99 -2.10
C GLU A 73 10.43 17.14 -2.32
N LYS A 74 11.05 17.62 -1.26
CA LYS A 74 11.79 18.87 -1.33
C LYS A 74 13.26 18.69 -1.68
N THR A 75 13.88 17.65 -1.15
CA THR A 75 15.31 17.46 -1.35
C THR A 75 15.59 16.53 -2.51
N LEU A 76 14.95 15.38 -2.52
CA LEU A 76 15.20 14.38 -3.55
C LEU A 76 14.37 14.61 -4.80
N LYS A 77 13.30 15.38 -4.67
CA LYS A 77 12.41 15.72 -5.79
C LYS A 77 11.94 14.50 -6.54
N ASN A 78 11.55 13.48 -5.77
CA ASN A 78 11.04 12.26 -6.36
C ASN A 78 9.68 12.50 -6.99
N LYS A 79 9.37 11.71 -8.00
CA LYS A 79 8.05 11.80 -8.62
C LYS A 79 6.99 11.15 -7.76
N ASN A 80 7.33 10.02 -7.13
CA ASN A 80 6.40 9.33 -6.25
C ASN A 80 6.64 9.78 -4.85
N ILE A 81 5.75 10.61 -4.33
CA ILE A 81 5.91 11.20 -3.01
C ILE A 81 5.43 10.26 -1.90
N PRO A 82 4.25 9.59 -2.01
CA PRO A 82 3.85 8.65 -0.97
C PRO A 82 4.88 7.53 -0.82
N LEU A 83 5.04 7.04 0.40
CA LEU A 83 6.04 6.02 0.66
C LEU A 83 5.67 4.70 0.00
N ASP A 84 6.68 4.01 -0.54
CA ASP A 84 6.46 2.71 -1.15
C ASP A 84 6.71 1.62 -0.10
N CYS A 85 6.58 0.35 -0.51
CA CYS A 85 6.66 -0.76 0.41
C CYS A 85 8.01 -0.82 1.12
N GLU A 86 9.08 -0.60 0.40
CA GLU A 86 10.40 -0.65 1.01
C GLU A 86 10.57 0.45 2.04
N GLU A 87 10.12 1.66 1.70
CA GLU A 87 10.23 2.78 2.61
C GLU A 87 9.38 2.57 3.85
N ILE A 88 8.20 2.01 3.69
CA ILE A 88 7.33 1.72 4.83
C ILE A 88 7.94 0.67 5.74
N LEU A 89 8.54 -0.37 5.15
CA LEU A 89 9.16 -1.41 5.97
C LEU A 89 10.37 -0.88 6.73
N ILE A 90 11.13 0.01 6.12
CA ILE A 90 12.24 0.65 6.79
C ILE A 90 11.72 1.49 7.95
N ALA A 91 10.68 2.28 7.70
CA ALA A 91 10.11 3.13 8.76
C ALA A 91 9.55 2.27 9.89
N LEU A 92 8.92 1.15 9.56
CA LEU A 92 8.38 0.25 10.57
C LEU A 92 9.52 -0.36 11.40
N SER A 93 10.61 -0.73 10.75
CA SER A 93 11.75 -1.30 11.46
C SER A 93 12.36 -0.30 12.44
N ILE A 94 12.47 0.94 12.01
CA ILE A 94 12.99 1.98 12.90
C ILE A 94 12.04 2.20 14.07
N THR A 95 10.75 2.25 13.80
CA THR A 95 9.74 2.43 14.83
C THR A 95 9.77 1.28 15.84
N ALA A 96 9.97 0.07 15.34
CA ALA A 96 9.96 -1.12 16.20
C ALA A 96 11.09 -1.09 17.24
N ALA A 97 12.13 -0.32 16.99
CA ALA A 97 13.24 -0.24 17.95
C ALA A 97 12.80 0.32 19.30
N THR A 98 11.77 1.18 19.31
CA THR A 98 11.32 1.79 20.55
C THR A 98 9.83 1.62 20.81
N ASN A 99 9.12 0.89 19.95
CA ASN A 99 7.67 0.73 20.07
C ASN A 99 7.33 -0.75 20.06
N PRO A 100 6.89 -1.31 21.19
CA PRO A 100 6.62 -2.75 21.27
C PRO A 100 5.52 -3.22 20.33
N MET A 101 4.53 -2.38 20.04
CA MET A 101 3.46 -2.79 19.14
C MET A 101 3.98 -2.88 17.71
N ALA A 102 4.81 -1.92 17.32
CA ALA A 102 5.43 -1.98 16.00
C ALA A 102 6.33 -3.21 15.89
N GLU A 103 7.03 -3.54 16.97
CA GLU A 103 7.88 -4.72 16.98
C GLU A 103 7.04 -5.98 16.84
N ALA A 104 5.93 -6.06 17.55
CA ALA A 104 5.06 -7.22 17.46
C ALA A 104 4.51 -7.38 16.04
N ALA A 105 4.10 -6.27 15.42
CA ALA A 105 3.59 -6.30 14.06
C ALA A 105 4.68 -6.75 13.09
N LEU A 106 5.88 -6.21 13.25
CA LEU A 106 6.98 -6.54 12.37
C LEU A 106 7.31 -8.04 12.46
N SER A 107 7.16 -8.64 13.64
CA SER A 107 7.44 -10.05 13.82
C SER A 107 6.47 -10.93 13.03
N LYS A 108 5.37 -10.40 12.55
CA LYS A 108 4.41 -11.16 11.75
C LYS A 108 4.72 -11.12 10.27
N LEU A 109 5.77 -10.43 9.88
CA LEU A 109 6.05 -10.21 8.46
C LEU A 109 6.21 -11.52 7.70
N SER A 110 6.81 -12.52 8.31
CA SER A 110 7.01 -13.81 7.65
C SER A 110 5.69 -14.52 7.38
N GLN A 111 4.64 -14.16 8.07
CA GLN A 111 3.34 -14.80 7.85
C GLN A 111 2.63 -14.28 6.61
N LEU A 112 3.20 -13.30 5.93
CA LEU A 112 2.65 -12.83 4.67
C LEU A 112 3.03 -13.74 3.51
N ALA A 113 3.93 -14.68 3.71
CA ALA A 113 4.29 -15.60 2.66
C ALA A 113 3.08 -16.45 2.29
N GLY A 114 2.78 -16.51 0.99
CA GLY A 114 1.62 -17.26 0.51
C GLY A 114 0.36 -16.44 0.38
N VAL A 115 0.38 -15.19 0.81
CA VAL A 115 -0.75 -14.30 0.64
C VAL A 115 -0.94 -14.00 -0.84
N GLN A 116 -2.21 -13.94 -1.28
CA GLN A 116 -2.54 -13.59 -2.66
C GLN A 116 -2.96 -12.14 -2.69
N ALA A 117 -2.41 -11.38 -3.61
CA ALA A 117 -2.71 -9.96 -3.73
C ALA A 117 -3.28 -9.64 -5.11
N HIS A 118 -4.34 -8.83 -5.12
CA HIS A 118 -4.97 -8.37 -6.35
C HIS A 118 -4.98 -6.86 -6.36
N SER A 119 -4.33 -6.27 -7.35
CA SER A 119 -4.20 -4.83 -7.44
C SER A 119 -5.10 -4.28 -8.53
N THR A 120 -5.70 -3.11 -8.28
CA THR A 120 -6.51 -2.44 -9.30
C THR A 120 -5.64 -1.78 -10.37
N HIS A 121 -4.37 -1.58 -10.07
CA HIS A 121 -3.44 -0.93 -11.00
C HIS A 121 -2.18 -1.77 -11.11
N ILE A 122 -1.45 -1.57 -12.18
CA ILE A 122 -0.16 -2.22 -12.34
C ILE A 122 0.78 -1.59 -11.32
N LEU A 123 1.42 -2.44 -10.54
CA LEU A 123 2.32 -1.97 -9.50
C LEU A 123 3.64 -1.50 -10.10
N GLY A 124 4.26 -0.54 -9.44
CA GLY A 124 5.61 -0.16 -9.79
C GLY A 124 6.57 -1.27 -9.48
N ARG A 125 7.74 -1.21 -10.11
CA ARG A 125 8.72 -2.27 -9.99
C ARG A 125 9.18 -2.47 -8.55
N ASN A 126 9.38 -1.37 -7.83
CA ASN A 126 9.86 -1.49 -6.45
C ASN A 126 8.86 -2.19 -5.56
N ASP A 127 7.58 -1.84 -5.69
CA ASP A 127 6.55 -2.47 -4.89
C ASP A 127 6.40 -3.93 -5.25
N GLU A 128 6.43 -4.23 -6.54
CA GLU A 128 6.30 -5.60 -6.96
C GLU A 128 7.43 -6.45 -6.42
N GLN A 129 8.64 -5.93 -6.45
CA GLN A 129 9.77 -6.65 -5.92
C GLN A 129 9.67 -6.85 -4.41
N SER A 130 9.23 -5.82 -3.70
CA SER A 130 9.08 -5.92 -2.26
C SER A 130 8.05 -6.97 -1.88
N LEU A 131 6.90 -6.96 -2.55
CA LEU A 131 5.87 -7.94 -2.25
C LEU A 131 6.36 -9.35 -2.57
N ARG A 132 7.07 -9.51 -3.66
CA ARG A 132 7.60 -10.80 -4.03
C ARG A 132 8.60 -11.30 -3.00
N LYS A 133 9.45 -10.42 -2.49
CA LYS A 133 10.42 -10.81 -1.45
C LYS A 133 9.73 -11.23 -0.17
N LEU A 134 8.55 -10.69 0.09
CA LEU A 134 7.76 -11.11 1.24
C LEU A 134 7.01 -12.42 0.99
N GLY A 135 7.07 -12.95 -0.22
CA GLY A 135 6.37 -14.18 -0.54
C GLY A 135 4.92 -13.97 -0.92
N ILE A 136 4.54 -12.74 -1.24
CA ILE A 136 3.19 -12.41 -1.65
C ILE A 136 3.08 -12.58 -3.16
N ASP A 137 2.04 -13.30 -3.58
CA ASP A 137 1.80 -13.56 -4.98
C ASP A 137 0.85 -12.52 -5.53
N VAL A 138 1.32 -11.72 -6.47
CA VAL A 138 0.58 -10.54 -6.93
C VAL A 138 0.01 -10.77 -8.32
N THR A 139 -1.27 -10.47 -8.49
CA THR A 139 -1.88 -10.37 -9.80
C THR A 139 -2.43 -8.98 -9.96
N SER A 140 -2.23 -8.39 -11.11
CA SER A 140 -2.77 -7.09 -11.42
C SER A 140 -3.91 -7.27 -12.39
N ASP A 141 -5.00 -6.62 -12.04
CA ASP A 141 -6.05 -6.49 -12.98
C ASP A 141 -5.61 -5.46 -13.94
N GLN A 142 -5.21 -5.81 -15.08
CA GLN A 142 -4.75 -4.84 -16.00
C GLN A 142 -5.90 -4.11 -16.57
N VAL A 143 -6.41 -3.20 -15.81
CA VAL A 143 -7.48 -2.38 -16.27
C VAL A 143 -6.86 -1.32 -17.11
N PHE A 144 -6.55 -1.64 -18.29
CA PHE A 144 -6.10 -0.63 -19.21
C PHE A 144 -7.29 0.17 -19.63
N PRO A 145 -7.11 1.37 -19.95
CA PRO A 145 -8.18 2.18 -20.49
C PRO A 145 -8.73 1.53 -21.71
N THR A 146 -7.93 0.69 -22.33
CA THR A 146 -8.38 0.00 -23.48
C THR A 146 -9.39 -1.01 -23.17
N GLU A 147 -9.57 -1.35 -22.11
CA GLU A 147 -10.47 -2.26 -21.80
C GLU A 147 -11.71 -1.78 -21.83
N ASN A 148 -11.66 -1.18 -22.06
CA ASN A 148 -12.48 -0.77 -22.14
C ASN A 148 -12.73 -0.73 -23.08
N LEU A 149 -12.20 -1.13 -23.58
CA LEU A 149 -12.05 -1.22 -24.10
C LEU A 149 -12.16 -1.95 -24.30
N TYR A 150 -12.07 -2.36 -24.27
CA TYR A 150 -11.81 -3.09 -24.30
C TYR A 150 -12.43 -3.50 -24.26
N TYR A 151 -12.79 -3.70 -24.54
CA TYR A 151 -12.90 -4.19 -24.46
C TYR A 151 -13.35 -4.47 -24.71
N ASN A 152 -13.43 -4.70 -25.27
CA ASN A 152 -13.38 -5.16 -25.52
C ASN A 152 -13.32 -5.44 -25.78
N GLN A 153 -13.04 -5.57 -26.15
CA GLN A 153 -12.58 -6.08 -26.40
C GLN A 153 -12.57 -6.50 -26.33
#